data_6c5f2c6152639ab236949fd94f8def39
#
_entry.id   6c5f2c6152639ab236949fd94f8def39
#
_cell.length_a   1.000
_cell.length_b   1.000
_cell.length_c   1.000
_cell.angle_alpha   90.00
_cell.angle_beta   90.00
_cell.angle_gamma   90.00
#
_symmetry.space_group_name_H-M   'P 1'
#
loop_
_entity.id
_entity.type
_entity.pdbx_description
1 polymer ?
#
loop_
_entity_poly.entity_id
_entity_poly.type
_entity_poly.pdbx_seq_one_letter_code
_entity_poly.pdbx_strand_id
1 'polypeptide(L)'
;MKNDKMKAQHRINGQIRAREVRIVGDDIESAVVPTRDALRLAEQKGLDLVEISPNAEPPVCRLIDYSKFLYQQKKKQKELKAKQVKVEIKEIRFGPQTDEHDYNFKLKHAKEFLMEGDKVKAHVFFRGRSILFKEQGEVLLLRFANDLEEVGKVESMPKLEGKRMIIYIAPKSVKKANKPV
;
A
#
# COMPACT_ATOMS: atom_id res chain seq x y z
N MET A 1 -27.01 -10.51 -1.00
CA MET A 1 -26.60 -9.43 -1.93
C MET A 1 -26.54 -8.13 -1.14
N LYS A 2 -25.37 -7.74 -0.65
CA LYS A 2 -25.19 -6.44 0.02
C LYS A 2 -24.98 -5.40 -1.05
N ASN A 3 -26.04 -4.61 -1.33
CA ASN A 3 -25.92 -3.36 -2.07
C ASN A 3 -25.05 -2.42 -1.24
N ASP A 4 -23.74 -2.40 -1.49
CA ASP A 4 -22.89 -1.28 -1.12
C ASP A 4 -23.40 -0.06 -1.92
N LYS A 5 -24.30 0.69 -1.29
CA LYS A 5 -24.58 2.07 -1.68
C LYS A 5 -23.24 2.78 -1.58
N MET A 6 -22.54 2.91 -2.73
CA MET A 6 -21.37 3.77 -2.85
C MET A 6 -21.81 5.14 -2.34
N LYS A 7 -21.37 5.51 -1.13
CA LYS A 7 -21.50 6.88 -0.64
C LYS A 7 -20.94 7.76 -1.75
N ALA A 8 -21.77 8.67 -2.26
CA ALA A 8 -21.35 9.63 -3.27
C ALA A 8 -20.10 10.35 -2.73
N GLN A 9 -18.98 10.10 -3.36
CA GLN A 9 -17.67 10.56 -2.89
C GLN A 9 -17.55 12.09 -3.02
N HIS A 10 -18.44 12.70 -3.81
CA HIS A 10 -18.48 14.12 -4.13
C HIS A 10 -19.93 14.61 -4.06
N ARG A 11 -20.12 15.84 -3.65
CA ARG A 11 -21.42 16.50 -3.78
C ARG A 11 -21.58 16.99 -5.21
N ILE A 12 -22.77 16.79 -5.77
CA ILE A 12 -23.08 17.15 -7.14
C ILE A 12 -24.30 18.07 -7.21
N ASN A 13 -24.29 19.00 -8.12
CA ASN A 13 -25.41 19.87 -8.47
C ASN A 13 -26.09 20.47 -7.22
N GLY A 14 -27.38 20.24 -7.02
CA GLY A 14 -28.17 20.74 -5.89
C GLY A 14 -27.73 20.26 -4.49
N GLN A 15 -26.76 19.36 -4.38
CA GLN A 15 -26.18 18.94 -3.09
C GLN A 15 -25.11 19.90 -2.56
N ILE A 16 -24.61 20.81 -3.42
CA ILE A 16 -23.60 21.80 -3.06
C ILE A 16 -24.29 22.91 -2.28
N ARG A 17 -23.83 23.14 -1.04
CA ARG A 17 -24.47 24.08 -0.09
C ARG A 17 -23.76 25.43 0.01
N ALA A 18 -22.59 25.57 -0.58
CA ALA A 18 -21.84 26.81 -0.56
C ALA A 18 -22.58 27.91 -1.36
N ARG A 19 -22.48 29.16 -0.94
CA ARG A 19 -23.06 30.31 -1.64
C ARG A 19 -22.28 30.63 -2.91
N GLU A 20 -20.96 30.55 -2.83
CA GLU A 20 -20.03 30.81 -3.91
C GLU A 20 -19.12 29.60 -4.11
N VAL A 21 -18.74 29.34 -5.35
CA VAL A 21 -17.85 28.25 -5.74
C VAL A 21 -16.82 28.75 -6.72
N ARG A 22 -15.64 28.16 -6.67
CA ARG A 22 -14.62 28.36 -7.70
C ARG A 22 -14.81 27.30 -8.79
N ILE A 23 -15.19 27.73 -9.97
CA ILE A 23 -15.35 26.84 -11.11
C ILE A 23 -13.98 26.62 -11.75
N VAL A 24 -13.69 25.35 -12.11
CA VAL A 24 -12.55 24.93 -12.91
C VAL A 24 -13.04 23.97 -13.98
N GLY A 25 -12.61 24.15 -15.21
CA GLY A 25 -12.96 23.28 -16.35
C GLY A 25 -11.89 23.33 -17.42
N ASP A 26 -11.93 22.38 -18.35
CA ASP A 26 -10.94 22.31 -19.42
C ASP A 26 -11.08 23.49 -20.42
N ASP A 27 -12.33 24.04 -20.59
CA ASP A 27 -12.66 25.14 -21.47
C ASP A 27 -13.23 26.36 -20.70
N ILE A 28 -12.89 26.51 -19.42
CA ILE A 28 -13.43 27.59 -18.59
C ILE A 28 -12.31 28.18 -17.76
N GLU A 29 -12.13 29.49 -17.85
CA GLU A 29 -11.21 30.20 -16.96
C GLU A 29 -11.67 30.02 -15.49
N SER A 30 -10.71 29.77 -14.60
CA SER A 30 -10.99 29.64 -13.16
C SER A 30 -11.58 30.95 -12.63
N ALA A 31 -12.86 30.91 -12.25
CA ALA A 31 -13.57 32.06 -11.71
C ALA A 31 -14.34 31.69 -10.44
N VAL A 32 -14.46 32.67 -9.54
CA VAL A 32 -15.35 32.57 -8.38
C VAL A 32 -16.70 33.14 -8.77
N VAL A 33 -17.73 32.31 -8.68
CA VAL A 33 -19.10 32.69 -9.07
C VAL A 33 -20.10 32.18 -8.04
N PRO A 34 -21.30 32.83 -7.96
CA PRO A 34 -22.38 32.30 -7.15
C PRO A 34 -22.78 30.90 -7.61
N THR A 35 -23.07 30.00 -6.69
CA THR A 35 -23.41 28.59 -6.98
C THR A 35 -24.59 28.46 -7.93
N ARG A 36 -25.57 29.41 -7.88
CA ARG A 36 -26.70 29.47 -8.80
C ARG A 36 -26.27 29.64 -10.25
N ASP A 37 -25.28 30.50 -10.48
CA ASP A 37 -24.79 30.80 -11.85
C ASP A 37 -23.93 29.63 -12.36
N ALA A 38 -23.15 29.00 -11.45
CA ALA A 38 -22.44 27.79 -11.77
C ALA A 38 -23.34 26.62 -12.18
N LEU A 39 -24.49 26.46 -11.52
CA LEU A 39 -25.49 25.44 -11.87
C LEU A 39 -26.13 25.72 -13.24
N ARG A 40 -26.48 26.98 -13.54
CA ARG A 40 -27.00 27.37 -14.85
C ARG A 40 -25.99 27.08 -15.97
N LEU A 41 -24.72 27.37 -15.72
CA LEU A 41 -23.65 27.09 -16.69
C LEU A 41 -23.48 25.56 -16.90
N ALA A 42 -23.63 24.76 -15.85
CA ALA A 42 -23.61 23.30 -15.94
C ALA A 42 -24.75 22.77 -16.80
N GLU A 43 -25.98 23.25 -16.57
CA GLU A 43 -27.16 22.90 -17.36
C GLU A 43 -27.02 23.28 -18.83
N GLN A 44 -26.54 24.52 -19.14
CA GLN A 44 -26.31 24.99 -20.51
C GLN A 44 -25.32 24.12 -21.28
N LYS A 45 -24.30 23.57 -20.58
CA LYS A 45 -23.29 22.70 -21.18
C LYS A 45 -23.66 21.21 -21.12
N GLY A 46 -24.78 20.83 -20.50
CA GLY A 46 -25.19 19.44 -20.33
C GLY A 46 -24.22 18.65 -19.45
N LEU A 47 -23.57 19.32 -18.50
CA LEU A 47 -22.58 18.75 -17.58
C LEU A 47 -23.08 18.81 -16.13
N ASP A 48 -22.41 18.08 -15.23
CA ASP A 48 -22.65 18.15 -13.80
C ASP A 48 -21.66 19.11 -13.13
N LEU A 49 -22.16 19.88 -12.14
CA LEU A 49 -21.31 20.63 -11.23
C LEU A 49 -20.88 19.72 -10.09
N VAL A 50 -19.61 19.38 -10.01
CA VAL A 50 -19.07 18.42 -9.05
C VAL A 50 -18.11 19.12 -8.10
N GLU A 51 -18.38 19.05 -6.79
CA GLU A 51 -17.53 19.60 -5.74
C GLU A 51 -16.34 18.66 -5.53
N ILE A 52 -15.15 19.06 -6.00
CA ILE A 52 -13.92 18.26 -5.90
C ILE A 52 -13.17 18.54 -4.62
N SER A 53 -13.12 19.80 -4.21
CA SER A 53 -12.42 20.21 -2.98
C SER A 53 -13.35 21.00 -2.05
N PRO A 54 -14.03 20.31 -1.11
CA PRO A 54 -14.97 20.94 -0.19
C PRO A 54 -14.29 21.81 0.90
N ASN A 55 -13.01 21.57 1.15
CA ASN A 55 -12.26 22.25 2.22
C ASN A 55 -11.60 23.57 1.77
N ALA A 56 -11.71 23.94 0.49
CA ALA A 56 -11.22 25.19 -0.02
C ALA A 56 -12.24 26.32 0.23
N GLU A 57 -11.78 27.54 0.41
CA GLU A 57 -12.62 28.75 0.56
C GLU A 57 -12.36 29.73 -0.59
N PRO A 58 -13.30 29.89 -1.52
CA PRO A 58 -14.53 29.11 -1.76
C PRO A 58 -14.24 27.70 -2.29
N PRO A 59 -15.19 26.72 -2.08
CA PRO A 59 -14.98 25.33 -2.50
C PRO A 59 -14.79 25.24 -4.03
N VAL A 60 -13.93 24.31 -4.44
CA VAL A 60 -13.61 24.11 -5.86
C VAL A 60 -14.57 23.11 -6.47
N CYS A 61 -15.26 23.55 -7.51
CA CYS A 61 -16.19 22.75 -8.29
C CYS A 61 -15.70 22.60 -9.73
N ARG A 62 -15.91 21.44 -10.32
CA ARG A 62 -15.57 21.17 -11.72
C ARG A 62 -16.84 20.84 -12.52
N LEU A 63 -16.91 21.37 -13.74
CA LEU A 63 -17.95 21.07 -14.72
C LEU A 63 -17.51 19.85 -15.53
N ILE A 64 -18.09 18.68 -15.26
CA ILE A 64 -17.76 17.40 -15.90
C ILE A 64 -18.96 16.47 -15.95
N ASP A 65 -18.96 15.52 -16.88
CA ASP A 65 -19.84 14.36 -16.81
C ASP A 65 -19.41 13.47 -15.63
N TYR A 66 -20.22 13.45 -14.58
CA TYR A 66 -19.90 12.73 -13.34
C TYR A 66 -19.80 11.22 -13.53
N SER A 67 -20.63 10.65 -14.39
CA SER A 67 -20.61 9.22 -14.70
C SER A 67 -19.30 8.81 -15.38
N LYS A 68 -18.88 9.59 -16.38
CA LYS A 68 -17.62 9.39 -17.09
C LYS A 68 -16.41 9.58 -16.16
N PHE A 69 -16.45 10.58 -15.29
CA PHE A 69 -15.42 10.83 -14.27
C PHE A 69 -15.27 9.65 -13.31
N LEU A 70 -16.39 9.13 -12.77
CA LEU A 70 -16.36 7.97 -11.89
C LEU A 70 -15.81 6.72 -12.58
N TYR A 71 -16.16 6.51 -13.84
CA TYR A 71 -15.63 5.40 -14.63
C TYR A 71 -14.11 5.51 -14.81
N GLN A 72 -13.63 6.70 -15.21
CA GLN A 72 -12.20 6.95 -15.37
C GLN A 72 -11.44 6.79 -14.04
N GLN A 73 -12.00 7.29 -12.94
CA GLN A 73 -11.42 7.15 -11.62
C GLN A 73 -11.30 5.68 -11.19
N LYS A 74 -12.37 4.88 -11.41
CA LYS A 74 -12.35 3.44 -11.15
C LYS A 74 -11.30 2.72 -12.02
N LYS A 75 -11.22 3.07 -13.30
CA LYS A 75 -10.24 2.49 -14.22
C LYS A 75 -8.82 2.77 -13.75
N LYS A 76 -8.51 4.04 -13.45
CA LYS A 76 -7.20 4.46 -12.92
C LYS A 76 -6.86 3.76 -11.60
N GLN A 77 -7.84 3.64 -10.70
CA GLN A 77 -7.66 2.94 -9.42
C GLN A 77 -7.39 1.44 -9.61
N LYS A 78 -8.08 0.81 -10.58
CA LYS A 78 -7.84 -0.59 -10.95
C LYS A 78 -6.44 -0.78 -11.54
N GLU A 79 -6.01 0.10 -12.41
CA GLU A 79 -4.66 0.09 -13.01
C GLU A 79 -3.57 0.30 -11.94
N LEU A 80 -3.78 1.26 -11.02
CA LEU A 80 -2.86 1.47 -9.89
C LEU A 80 -2.76 0.24 -9.00
N LYS A 81 -3.91 -0.38 -8.67
CA LYS A 81 -3.92 -1.63 -7.88
C LYS A 81 -3.23 -2.80 -8.61
N ALA A 82 -3.41 -2.89 -9.93
CA ALA A 82 -2.75 -3.92 -10.73
C ALA A 82 -1.22 -3.71 -10.82
N LYS A 83 -0.78 -2.46 -10.85
CA LYS A 83 0.65 -2.09 -10.85
C LYS A 83 1.29 -2.15 -9.46
N GLN A 84 0.49 -2.16 -8.41
CA GLN A 84 0.98 -2.22 -7.03
C GLN A 84 1.59 -3.59 -6.76
N VAL A 85 2.89 -3.61 -6.52
CA VAL A 85 3.59 -4.83 -6.11
C VAL A 85 3.17 -5.13 -4.67
N LYS A 86 2.48 -6.24 -4.47
CA LYS A 86 2.20 -6.74 -3.12
C LYS A 86 3.49 -7.38 -2.61
N VAL A 87 4.08 -6.78 -1.59
CA VAL A 87 5.17 -7.39 -0.83
C VAL A 87 4.53 -8.25 0.24
N GLU A 88 4.74 -9.56 0.18
CA GLU A 88 4.31 -10.49 1.21
C GLU A 88 5.41 -10.68 2.26
N ILE A 89 5.01 -11.05 3.48
CA ILE A 89 5.94 -11.39 4.54
C ILE A 89 5.94 -12.90 4.68
N LYS A 90 7.05 -13.53 4.31
CA LYS A 90 7.25 -14.98 4.44
C LYS A 90 7.90 -15.28 5.79
N GLU A 91 7.31 -16.19 6.54
CA GLU A 91 7.78 -16.53 7.89
C GLU A 91 8.65 -17.79 7.87
N ILE A 92 9.85 -17.71 8.43
CA ILE A 92 10.78 -18.83 8.57
C ILE A 92 11.03 -19.07 10.07
N ARG A 93 10.73 -20.28 10.51
CA ARG A 93 10.90 -20.68 11.90
C ARG A 93 12.13 -21.54 12.09
N PHE A 94 12.93 -21.21 13.10
CA PHE A 94 14.04 -22.00 13.59
C PHE A 94 13.76 -22.57 14.98
N GLY A 95 14.35 -23.71 15.27
CA GLY A 95 14.53 -24.18 16.65
C GLY A 95 15.82 -23.62 17.25
N PRO A 96 15.98 -23.62 18.57
CA PRO A 96 17.23 -23.17 19.20
C PRO A 96 18.43 -24.10 18.89
N GLN A 97 18.15 -25.33 18.46
CA GLN A 97 19.14 -26.35 18.08
C GLN A 97 18.85 -26.82 16.64
N THR A 98 18.80 -25.89 15.70
CA THR A 98 18.64 -26.21 14.28
C THR A 98 19.95 -26.82 13.76
N ASP A 99 19.86 -27.98 13.10
CA ASP A 99 21.01 -28.60 12.45
C ASP A 99 21.42 -27.86 11.18
N GLU A 100 22.61 -28.14 10.67
CA GLU A 100 23.19 -27.45 9.53
C GLU A 100 22.41 -27.76 8.24
N HIS A 101 21.83 -28.94 8.10
CA HIS A 101 21.04 -29.32 6.94
C HIS A 101 19.72 -28.51 6.87
N ASP A 102 18.95 -28.46 7.97
CA ASP A 102 17.72 -27.69 8.09
C ASP A 102 17.99 -26.18 7.93
N TYR A 103 19.13 -25.72 8.49
CA TYR A 103 19.56 -24.34 8.32
C TYR A 103 19.76 -23.98 6.84
N ASN A 104 20.55 -24.79 6.11
CA ASN A 104 20.85 -24.53 4.69
C ASN A 104 19.60 -24.62 3.80
N PHE A 105 18.69 -25.54 4.10
CA PHE A 105 17.39 -25.65 3.42
C PHE A 105 16.56 -24.37 3.59
N LYS A 106 16.46 -23.87 4.81
CA LYS A 106 15.73 -22.62 5.12
C LYS A 106 16.41 -21.39 4.53
N LEU A 107 17.75 -21.38 4.53
CA LEU A 107 18.54 -20.31 3.88
C LEU A 107 18.25 -20.22 2.40
N LYS A 108 18.18 -21.36 1.70
CA LYS A 108 17.84 -21.42 0.28
C LYS A 108 16.46 -20.84 0.00
N HIS A 109 15.44 -21.24 0.76
CA HIS A 109 14.10 -20.69 0.62
C HIS A 109 14.04 -19.20 0.93
N ALA A 110 14.78 -18.72 1.95
CA ALA A 110 14.85 -17.30 2.23
C ALA A 110 15.42 -16.49 1.06
N LYS A 111 16.48 -17.01 0.42
CA LYS A 111 17.06 -16.39 -0.77
C LYS A 111 16.03 -16.30 -1.91
N GLU A 112 15.27 -17.37 -2.16
CA GLU A 112 14.21 -17.41 -3.15
C GLU A 112 13.14 -16.34 -2.88
N PHE A 113 12.61 -16.26 -1.64
CA PHE A 113 11.61 -15.25 -1.26
C PHE A 113 12.11 -13.81 -1.41
N LEU A 114 13.35 -13.54 -1.00
CA LEU A 114 13.94 -12.21 -1.17
C LEU A 114 14.15 -11.85 -2.65
N MET A 115 14.52 -12.82 -3.49
CA MET A 115 14.65 -12.63 -4.94
C MET A 115 13.29 -12.37 -5.61
N GLU A 116 12.20 -12.96 -5.11
CA GLU A 116 10.84 -12.69 -5.56
C GLU A 116 10.33 -11.30 -5.14
N GLY A 117 11.03 -10.66 -4.21
CA GLY A 117 10.71 -9.32 -3.71
C GLY A 117 9.86 -9.35 -2.44
N ASP A 118 9.71 -10.49 -1.80
CA ASP A 118 9.02 -10.65 -0.53
C ASP A 118 9.94 -10.35 0.66
N LYS A 119 9.36 -9.97 1.79
CA LYS A 119 10.08 -9.80 3.05
C LYS A 119 10.16 -11.13 3.79
N VAL A 120 11.28 -11.38 4.44
CA VAL A 120 11.47 -12.55 5.28
C VAL A 120 11.42 -12.14 6.75
N LYS A 121 10.50 -12.77 7.51
CA LYS A 121 10.45 -12.71 8.96
C LYS A 121 11.01 -14.03 9.51
N ALA A 122 12.27 -14.03 9.91
CA ALA A 122 12.87 -15.18 10.55
C ALA A 122 12.72 -15.10 12.07
N HIS A 123 12.38 -16.22 12.71
CA HIS A 123 12.30 -16.26 14.16
C HIS A 123 12.78 -17.59 14.75
N VAL A 124 13.38 -17.49 15.92
CA VAL A 124 13.71 -18.65 16.77
C VAL A 124 12.64 -18.76 17.85
N PHE A 125 12.02 -19.92 17.96
CA PHE A 125 11.02 -20.19 18.99
C PHE A 125 11.62 -20.96 20.15
N PHE A 126 11.60 -20.38 21.34
CA PHE A 126 12.09 -21.00 22.57
C PHE A 126 10.97 -21.73 23.31
N ARG A 127 11.19 -23.04 23.59
CA ARG A 127 10.21 -23.87 24.30
C ARG A 127 10.76 -24.23 25.69
N GLY A 128 9.96 -23.93 26.72
CA GLY A 128 10.33 -24.24 28.10
C GLY A 128 11.62 -23.54 28.54
N ARG A 129 12.59 -24.29 29.05
CA ARG A 129 13.84 -23.74 29.57
C ARG A 129 14.82 -23.24 28.50
N SER A 130 14.58 -23.53 27.22
CA SER A 130 15.50 -23.12 26.15
C SER A 130 15.62 -21.60 26.01
N ILE A 131 14.68 -20.82 26.57
CA ILE A 131 14.76 -19.34 26.61
C ILE A 131 15.98 -18.83 27.41
N LEU A 132 16.53 -19.64 28.32
CA LEU A 132 17.76 -19.31 29.06
C LEU A 132 18.96 -19.17 28.12
N PHE A 133 18.91 -19.82 26.97
CA PHE A 133 19.96 -19.80 25.94
C PHE A 133 19.58 -18.89 24.76
N LYS A 134 18.92 -17.77 25.05
CA LYS A 134 18.47 -16.79 24.01
C LYS A 134 19.62 -16.30 23.12
N GLU A 135 20.83 -16.20 23.67
CA GLU A 135 22.04 -15.76 22.94
C GLU A 135 22.36 -16.69 21.76
N GLN A 136 22.15 -18.01 21.90
CA GLN A 136 22.34 -18.95 20.78
C GLN A 136 21.34 -18.66 19.64
N GLY A 137 20.11 -18.32 19.99
CA GLY A 137 19.11 -17.91 18.98
C GLY A 137 19.45 -16.60 18.31
N GLU A 138 20.03 -15.64 19.02
CA GLU A 138 20.51 -14.39 18.48
C GLU A 138 21.66 -14.61 17.48
N VAL A 139 22.65 -15.38 17.86
CA VAL A 139 23.78 -15.76 16.99
C VAL A 139 23.30 -16.46 15.72
N LEU A 140 22.33 -17.38 15.83
CA LEU A 140 21.75 -18.07 14.69
C LEU A 140 21.09 -17.10 13.72
N LEU A 141 20.29 -16.13 14.23
CA LEU A 141 19.62 -15.15 13.40
C LEU A 141 20.58 -14.14 12.79
N LEU A 142 21.64 -13.76 13.49
CA LEU A 142 22.70 -12.89 12.96
C LEU A 142 23.50 -13.58 11.85
N ARG A 143 23.85 -14.88 12.05
CA ARG A 143 24.45 -15.70 10.99
C ARG A 143 23.55 -15.75 9.77
N PHE A 144 22.26 -16.02 9.98
CA PHE A 144 21.27 -16.07 8.90
C PHE A 144 21.15 -14.75 8.14
N ALA A 145 21.17 -13.62 8.85
CA ALA A 145 21.15 -12.29 8.23
C ALA A 145 22.43 -12.01 7.41
N ASN A 146 23.58 -12.44 7.91
CA ASN A 146 24.85 -12.29 7.21
C ASN A 146 24.89 -13.14 5.92
N ASP A 147 24.41 -14.39 5.98
CA ASP A 147 24.35 -15.28 4.81
C ASP A 147 23.33 -14.83 3.75
N LEU A 148 22.41 -13.93 4.12
CA LEU A 148 21.45 -13.28 3.23
C LEU A 148 21.84 -11.86 2.81
N GLU A 149 23.02 -11.37 3.23
CA GLU A 149 23.44 -9.98 2.95
C GLU A 149 23.50 -9.65 1.46
N GLU A 150 23.80 -10.61 0.61
CA GLU A 150 23.83 -10.40 -0.85
C GLU A 150 22.46 -10.01 -1.42
N VAL A 151 21.39 -10.65 -0.95
CA VAL A 151 20.02 -10.53 -1.52
C VAL A 151 19.06 -9.74 -0.62
N GLY A 152 19.39 -9.59 0.67
CA GLY A 152 18.56 -8.96 1.66
C GLY A 152 19.26 -7.84 2.45
N LYS A 153 18.45 -6.97 3.04
CA LYS A 153 18.88 -5.96 4.00
C LYS A 153 18.13 -6.14 5.30
N VAL A 154 18.84 -6.19 6.42
CA VAL A 154 18.24 -6.24 7.76
C VAL A 154 17.50 -4.93 8.03
N GLU A 155 16.20 -5.01 8.36
CA GLU A 155 15.38 -3.86 8.77
C GLU A 155 15.50 -3.57 10.26
N SER A 156 15.61 -4.60 11.07
CA SER A 156 15.75 -4.49 12.54
C SER A 156 16.64 -5.60 13.09
N MET A 157 17.42 -5.29 14.10
CA MET A 157 18.20 -6.28 14.82
C MET A 157 17.32 -7.32 15.51
N PRO A 158 17.83 -8.54 15.81
CA PRO A 158 17.07 -9.57 16.51
C PRO A 158 16.48 -9.04 17.81
N LYS A 159 15.16 -9.19 17.99
CA LYS A 159 14.45 -8.76 19.18
C LYS A 159 13.65 -9.90 19.78
N LEU A 160 13.77 -10.05 21.10
CA LEU A 160 12.98 -11.03 21.85
C LEU A 160 11.57 -10.50 22.10
N GLU A 161 10.57 -11.18 21.57
CA GLU A 161 9.15 -10.91 21.77
C GLU A 161 8.49 -12.13 22.40
N GLY A 162 8.31 -12.10 23.73
CA GLY A 162 7.82 -13.23 24.50
C GLY A 162 8.75 -14.43 24.41
N LYS A 163 8.33 -15.51 23.76
CA LYS A 163 9.11 -16.74 23.54
C LYS A 163 9.72 -16.84 22.13
N ARG A 164 9.71 -15.76 21.36
CA ARG A 164 10.24 -15.73 19.99
C ARG A 164 11.29 -14.63 19.88
N MET A 165 12.42 -14.95 19.30
CA MET A 165 13.38 -13.95 18.86
C MET A 165 13.21 -13.75 17.38
N ILE A 166 12.96 -12.52 16.94
CA ILE A 166 12.50 -12.20 15.59
C ILE A 166 13.47 -11.24 14.93
N ILE A 167 13.73 -11.46 13.64
CA ILE A 167 14.45 -10.55 12.76
C ILE A 167 13.65 -10.35 11.47
N TYR A 168 13.68 -9.14 10.94
CA TYR A 168 13.05 -8.80 9.65
C TYR A 168 14.13 -8.48 8.62
N ILE A 169 14.02 -9.10 7.46
CA ILE A 169 14.94 -8.92 6.33
C ILE A 169 14.10 -8.50 5.11
N ALA A 170 14.40 -7.33 4.58
CA ALA A 170 13.79 -6.83 3.36
C ALA A 170 14.64 -7.21 2.14
N PRO A 171 14.05 -7.41 0.96
CA PRO A 171 14.80 -7.61 -0.25
C PRO A 171 15.64 -6.35 -0.57
N LYS A 172 16.89 -6.51 -0.92
CA LYS A 172 17.64 -5.46 -1.60
C LYS A 172 16.94 -5.25 -2.94
N SER A 173 16.64 -4.00 -3.34
CA SER A 173 15.86 -3.70 -4.53
C SER A 173 16.43 -4.42 -5.77
N VAL A 174 15.87 -5.58 -6.06
CA VAL A 174 16.12 -6.27 -7.31
C VAL A 174 15.35 -5.51 -8.36
N LYS A 175 16.02 -4.85 -9.30
CA LYS A 175 15.38 -4.39 -10.53
C LYS A 175 14.65 -5.61 -11.10
N LYS A 176 13.31 -5.59 -11.08
CA LYS A 176 12.52 -6.68 -11.66
C LYS A 176 12.98 -6.88 -13.09
N ALA A 177 13.62 -8.01 -13.35
CA ALA A 177 13.69 -8.51 -14.70
C ALA A 177 12.24 -8.67 -15.18
N ASN A 178 11.84 -7.89 -16.20
CA ASN A 178 10.57 -8.05 -16.89
C ASN A 178 10.43 -9.52 -17.26
N LYS A 179 9.47 -10.23 -16.64
CA LYS A 179 8.99 -11.49 -17.22
C LYS A 179 8.33 -11.11 -18.55
N PRO A 180 8.83 -11.61 -19.69
CA PRO A 180 8.10 -11.44 -20.94
C PRO A 180 6.76 -12.16 -20.84
N VAL A 181 5.72 -11.50 -21.35
CA VAL A 181 4.36 -12.00 -21.54
C VAL A 181 4.38 -13.17 -22.53
#